data_aa3074897c75ead6b59c68b7f4e9c27f
#
_entry.id   aa3074897c75ead6b59c68b7f4e9c27f
#
_cell.length_a   1.000
_cell.length_b   1.000
_cell.length_c   1.000
_cell.angle_alpha   90.00
_cell.angle_beta   90.00
_cell.angle_gamma   90.00
#
_symmetry.space_group_name_H-M   'P 1'
#
loop_
_entity.id
_entity.type
_entity.pdbx_description
1 polymer ?
#
loop_
_entity_poly.entity_id
_entity_poly.type
_entity_poly.pdbx_seq_one_letter_code
_entity_poly.pdbx_strand_id
1 'polypeptide(L)'
;MVRHFDFVVVGRGMMGAAAARHLARTGASVALVGRGEPVDWKSHDGVFSSHYDSGRITRTIDGDPDWAFLAKRSIARYRDLETESGVAFYGETGCLITGRAGGDYITAVENVARHHKLDAPLLDRSALRSQFPWFDLPDTSAGLFEAKGAGYIDPRKLVAAQITCFEKAGGVSILDDAISVTEAGNRASVALKSGDAVTGDRVLVATGGFSRAPGLLPRVPALVVKARTVVLAQLSPEQAESYRGMPSWIDESADPSEHFYFLPPIVYPDGHAYLKIGGDPTDIEIADEPAIADWFRGEGTPGAITHLRRLLARSIPDLKPVRLISAPCVTTFTTHGYPYAGFVEGDRIALLTGGNGAAAKSSDEIGRIGADLVIRGHMDEPDYTTDFAVHFR
;
A
#
# COMPACT_ATOMS: atom_id res chain seq x y z
N MET A 1 -5.73 -33.06 -12.90
CA MET A 1 -7.11 -32.50 -12.98
C MET A 1 -7.06 -31.01 -12.70
N VAL A 2 -7.65 -30.21 -13.59
CA VAL A 2 -7.73 -28.76 -13.37
C VAL A 2 -8.70 -28.51 -12.21
N ARG A 3 -8.23 -27.81 -11.16
CA ARG A 3 -9.07 -27.43 -10.02
C ARG A 3 -9.96 -26.26 -10.41
N HIS A 4 -11.22 -26.31 -9.99
CA HIS A 4 -12.20 -25.25 -10.25
C HIS A 4 -12.68 -24.61 -8.95
N PHE A 5 -12.91 -23.30 -8.99
CA PHE A 5 -13.39 -22.46 -7.88
C PHE A 5 -14.47 -21.51 -8.39
N ASP A 6 -15.31 -21.00 -7.49
CA ASP A 6 -16.22 -19.90 -7.85
C ASP A 6 -15.40 -18.65 -8.22
N PHE A 7 -14.36 -18.34 -7.43
CA PHE A 7 -13.48 -17.22 -7.69
C PHE A 7 -12.00 -17.61 -7.60
N VAL A 8 -11.19 -17.04 -8.49
CA VAL A 8 -9.73 -17.08 -8.39
C VAL A 8 -9.19 -15.66 -8.26
N VAL A 9 -8.41 -15.38 -7.23
CA VAL A 9 -7.68 -14.13 -7.08
C VAL A 9 -6.22 -14.36 -7.43
N VAL A 10 -5.70 -13.61 -8.40
CA VAL A 10 -4.29 -13.66 -8.83
C VAL A 10 -3.56 -12.47 -8.27
N GLY A 11 -2.59 -12.71 -7.40
CA GLY A 11 -1.81 -11.67 -6.71
C GLY A 11 -2.02 -11.71 -5.20
N ARG A 12 -0.97 -12.11 -4.49
CA ARG A 12 -0.95 -12.33 -3.03
C ARG A 12 -0.44 -11.08 -2.27
N GLY A 13 -0.63 -9.89 -2.87
CA GLY A 13 -0.33 -8.61 -2.24
C GLY A 13 -1.47 -8.09 -1.36
N MET A 14 -1.34 -6.86 -0.86
CA MET A 14 -2.31 -6.27 0.09
C MET A 14 -3.75 -6.27 -0.44
N MET A 15 -3.98 -5.81 -1.68
CA MET A 15 -5.32 -5.76 -2.28
C MET A 15 -5.88 -7.15 -2.58
N GLY A 16 -5.05 -8.04 -3.16
CA GLY A 16 -5.49 -9.38 -3.54
C GLY A 16 -5.77 -10.27 -2.33
N ALA A 17 -4.93 -10.22 -1.28
CA ALA A 17 -5.20 -10.96 -0.04
C ALA A 17 -6.48 -10.48 0.65
N ALA A 18 -6.72 -9.16 0.66
CA ALA A 18 -7.97 -8.61 1.17
C ALA A 18 -9.18 -9.05 0.35
N ALA A 19 -9.12 -8.97 -0.98
CA ALA A 19 -10.19 -9.42 -1.86
C ALA A 19 -10.51 -10.91 -1.66
N ALA A 20 -9.48 -11.77 -1.61
CA ALA A 20 -9.64 -13.20 -1.38
C ALA A 20 -10.35 -13.47 -0.03
N ARG A 21 -9.97 -12.77 1.05
CA ARG A 21 -10.64 -12.88 2.35
C ARG A 21 -12.09 -12.45 2.27
N HIS A 22 -12.39 -11.31 1.63
CA HIS A 22 -13.77 -10.84 1.48
C HIS A 22 -14.62 -11.82 0.68
N LEU A 23 -14.09 -12.41 -0.38
CA LEU A 23 -14.76 -13.46 -1.18
C LEU A 23 -15.01 -14.74 -0.35
N ALA A 24 -14.00 -15.26 0.34
CA ALA A 24 -14.13 -16.49 1.11
C ALA A 24 -15.17 -16.38 2.23
N ARG A 25 -15.32 -15.19 2.83
CA ARG A 25 -16.34 -14.92 3.86
C ARG A 25 -17.79 -15.00 3.36
N THR A 26 -18.03 -15.02 2.04
CA THR A 26 -19.36 -15.25 1.48
C THR A 26 -19.75 -16.74 1.46
N GLY A 27 -18.81 -17.63 1.78
CA GLY A 27 -18.97 -19.07 1.65
C GLY A 27 -18.64 -19.63 0.26
N ALA A 28 -18.19 -18.78 -0.67
CA ALA A 28 -17.74 -19.18 -1.98
C ALA A 28 -16.42 -19.98 -1.91
N SER A 29 -16.21 -20.87 -2.87
CA SER A 29 -14.92 -21.54 -3.07
C SER A 29 -13.94 -20.56 -3.73
N VAL A 30 -12.82 -20.26 -3.06
CA VAL A 30 -11.87 -19.22 -3.52
C VAL A 30 -10.45 -19.75 -3.53
N ALA A 31 -9.73 -19.54 -4.65
CA ALA A 31 -8.29 -19.74 -4.73
C ALA A 31 -7.56 -18.37 -4.71
N LEU A 32 -6.46 -18.29 -3.95
CA LEU A 32 -5.52 -17.17 -3.98
C LEU A 32 -4.20 -17.64 -4.56
N VAL A 33 -3.87 -17.16 -5.76
CA VAL A 33 -2.67 -17.53 -6.52
C VAL A 33 -1.60 -16.48 -6.32
N GLY A 34 -0.39 -16.90 -5.95
CA GLY A 34 0.78 -16.03 -5.81
C GLY A 34 1.79 -16.60 -4.83
N ARG A 35 3.06 -16.29 -5.04
CA ARG A 35 4.13 -16.67 -4.12
C ARG A 35 4.17 -15.73 -2.90
N GLY A 36 4.81 -16.20 -1.82
CA GLY A 36 5.17 -15.38 -0.68
C GLY A 36 6.43 -14.55 -0.92
N GLU A 37 6.81 -13.75 0.09
CA GLU A 37 8.09 -13.03 0.08
C GLU A 37 9.26 -14.02 -0.01
N PRO A 38 10.21 -13.84 -0.95
CA PRO A 38 11.38 -14.71 -1.06
C PRO A 38 12.31 -14.51 0.13
N VAL A 39 12.96 -15.60 0.56
CA VAL A 39 13.98 -15.55 1.62
C VAL A 39 15.21 -14.78 1.15
N ASP A 40 15.62 -15.00 -0.10
CA ASP A 40 16.71 -14.28 -0.73
C ASP A 40 16.21 -13.52 -1.98
N TRP A 41 16.20 -12.20 -1.85
CA TRP A 41 15.76 -11.33 -2.94
C TRP A 41 16.73 -11.31 -4.13
N LYS A 42 18.03 -11.52 -3.88
CA LYS A 42 19.07 -11.43 -4.94
C LYS A 42 18.96 -12.58 -5.93
N SER A 43 18.61 -13.77 -5.46
CA SER A 43 18.47 -14.96 -6.29
C SER A 43 17.02 -15.25 -6.73
N HIS A 44 16.05 -14.44 -6.28
CA HIS A 44 14.64 -14.67 -6.61
C HIS A 44 14.36 -14.43 -8.10
N ASP A 45 13.74 -15.42 -8.76
CA ASP A 45 13.41 -15.43 -10.20
C ASP A 45 11.91 -15.15 -10.50
N GLY A 46 11.12 -14.88 -9.45
CA GLY A 46 9.69 -14.65 -9.55
C GLY A 46 9.31 -13.17 -9.42
N VAL A 47 8.02 -12.95 -9.20
CA VAL A 47 7.46 -11.61 -8.98
C VAL A 47 7.76 -11.11 -7.58
N PHE A 48 7.92 -9.80 -7.45
CA PHE A 48 8.05 -9.11 -6.18
C PHE A 48 6.74 -8.41 -5.80
N SER A 49 6.56 -8.14 -4.52
CA SER A 49 5.41 -7.38 -4.03
C SER A 49 5.85 -6.14 -3.26
N SER A 50 5.15 -5.02 -3.46
CA SER A 50 5.45 -3.76 -2.77
C SER A 50 5.13 -3.77 -1.28
N HIS A 51 4.52 -4.84 -0.74
CA HIS A 51 4.28 -5.01 0.70
C HIS A 51 5.46 -5.61 1.48
N TYR A 52 6.57 -5.94 0.83
CA TYR A 52 7.76 -6.48 1.49
C TYR A 52 8.50 -5.40 2.30
N ASP A 53 7.83 -4.90 3.34
CA ASP A 53 8.27 -3.82 4.22
C ASP A 53 7.55 -3.96 5.57
N SER A 54 8.02 -3.28 6.62
CA SER A 54 7.41 -3.33 7.96
C SER A 54 6.74 -2.02 8.37
N GLY A 55 6.73 -1.01 7.51
CA GLY A 55 6.08 0.27 7.82
C GLY A 55 5.47 0.95 6.61
N ARG A 56 4.18 1.26 6.71
CA ARG A 56 3.43 2.19 5.84
C ARG A 56 2.54 3.07 6.69
N ILE A 57 2.45 4.35 6.35
CA ILE A 57 1.54 5.26 7.06
C ILE A 57 0.10 4.81 6.86
N THR A 58 -0.68 4.83 7.94
CA THR A 58 -2.13 4.73 7.91
C THR A 58 -2.74 5.95 8.57
N ARG A 59 -3.76 6.53 7.93
CA ARG A 59 -4.43 7.76 8.36
C ARG A 59 -5.72 7.93 7.57
N THR A 60 -6.68 8.67 8.15
CA THR A 60 -7.89 9.10 7.43
C THR A 60 -7.71 10.51 6.85
N ILE A 61 -7.04 11.43 7.58
CA ILE A 61 -6.76 12.76 7.05
C ILE A 61 -5.99 12.67 5.72
N ASP A 62 -6.52 13.32 4.69
CA ASP A 62 -5.99 13.31 3.33
C ASP A 62 -6.40 14.59 2.60
N GLY A 63 -5.70 14.98 1.54
CA GLY A 63 -6.11 16.06 0.66
C GLY A 63 -7.24 15.70 -0.30
N ASP A 64 -7.58 14.41 -0.40
CA ASP A 64 -8.57 13.86 -1.31
C ASP A 64 -9.66 13.10 -0.55
N PRO A 65 -10.96 13.40 -0.79
CA PRO A 65 -12.06 12.80 -0.03
C PRO A 65 -12.24 11.30 -0.28
N ASP A 66 -12.04 10.80 -1.50
CA ASP A 66 -12.19 9.38 -1.81
C ASP A 66 -11.05 8.57 -1.19
N TRP A 67 -9.80 9.07 -1.23
CA TRP A 67 -8.69 8.43 -0.53
C TRP A 67 -8.86 8.43 1.00
N ALA A 68 -9.43 9.52 1.57
CA ALA A 68 -9.80 9.56 2.99
C ALA A 68 -10.86 8.52 3.33
N PHE A 69 -11.87 8.37 2.48
CA PHE A 69 -12.96 7.44 2.72
C PHE A 69 -12.55 5.97 2.57
N LEU A 70 -11.75 5.64 1.54
CA LEU A 70 -11.12 4.33 1.38
C LEU A 70 -10.30 3.95 2.62
N ALA A 71 -9.51 4.90 3.15
CA ALA A 71 -8.72 4.67 4.35
C ALA A 71 -9.59 4.49 5.59
N LYS A 72 -10.58 5.36 5.82
CA LYS A 72 -11.50 5.29 6.95
C LYS A 72 -12.18 3.94 7.05
N ARG A 73 -12.71 3.43 5.93
CA ARG A 73 -13.35 2.11 5.87
C ARG A 73 -12.38 0.95 6.12
N SER A 74 -11.15 1.04 5.64
CA SER A 74 -10.12 0.04 5.92
C SER A 74 -9.73 0.02 7.41
N ILE A 75 -9.42 1.20 7.97
CA ILE A 75 -8.97 1.36 9.37
C ILE A 75 -10.04 0.86 10.35
N ALA A 76 -11.32 1.10 10.04
CA ALA A 76 -12.44 0.63 10.87
C ALA A 76 -12.47 -0.90 11.06
N ARG A 77 -11.80 -1.67 10.17
CA ARG A 77 -11.74 -3.15 10.25
C ARG A 77 -10.43 -3.71 10.78
N TYR A 78 -9.41 -2.86 11.05
CA TYR A 78 -8.09 -3.34 11.43
C TYR A 78 -8.08 -4.14 12.73
N ARG A 79 -8.73 -3.64 13.79
CA ARG A 79 -8.75 -4.33 15.10
C ARG A 79 -9.49 -5.66 15.06
N ASP A 80 -10.58 -5.72 14.29
CA ASP A 80 -11.32 -6.97 14.09
C ASP A 80 -10.46 -7.98 13.32
N LEU A 81 -9.74 -7.52 12.29
CA LEU A 81 -8.83 -8.37 11.52
C LEU A 81 -7.64 -8.88 12.37
N GLU A 82 -7.06 -8.02 13.23
CA GLU A 82 -6.03 -8.44 14.19
C GLU A 82 -6.57 -9.50 15.16
N THR A 83 -7.76 -9.29 15.69
CA THR A 83 -8.41 -10.21 16.63
C THR A 83 -8.69 -11.57 15.98
N GLU A 84 -9.27 -11.57 14.77
CA GLU A 84 -9.64 -12.78 14.05
C GLU A 84 -8.40 -13.57 13.58
N SER A 85 -7.39 -12.86 13.07
CA SER A 85 -6.16 -13.51 12.58
C SER A 85 -5.22 -13.94 13.70
N GLY A 86 -5.20 -13.22 14.81
CA GLY A 86 -4.18 -13.32 15.84
C GLY A 86 -2.86 -12.62 15.48
N VAL A 87 -2.84 -11.81 14.41
CA VAL A 87 -1.65 -11.11 13.90
C VAL A 87 -1.79 -9.61 14.11
N ALA A 88 -0.98 -9.04 15.00
CA ALA A 88 -0.93 -7.60 15.23
C ALA A 88 -0.10 -6.92 14.13
N PHE A 89 -0.71 -5.99 13.40
CA PHE A 89 -0.07 -5.28 12.29
C PHE A 89 -0.25 -3.75 12.36
N TYR A 90 -1.13 -3.26 13.23
CA TYR A 90 -1.49 -1.84 13.30
C TYR A 90 -0.93 -1.17 14.55
N GLY A 91 -0.03 -0.20 14.35
CA GLY A 91 0.49 0.69 15.40
C GLY A 91 -0.24 2.04 15.37
N GLU A 92 -1.07 2.29 16.38
CA GLU A 92 -1.84 3.53 16.52
C GLU A 92 -1.01 4.60 17.24
N THR A 93 -0.12 5.25 16.50
CA THR A 93 0.79 6.29 17.00
C THR A 93 0.36 7.71 16.62
N GLY A 94 -0.76 7.84 15.90
CA GLY A 94 -1.19 9.09 15.29
C GLY A 94 -0.47 9.39 13.98
N CYS A 95 -1.02 10.35 13.24
CA CYS A 95 -0.40 10.89 12.03
C CYS A 95 -0.49 12.42 12.03
N LEU A 96 0.65 13.05 11.85
CA LEU A 96 0.79 14.49 11.65
C LEU A 96 0.97 14.77 10.16
N ILE A 97 0.18 15.69 9.61
CA ILE A 97 0.41 16.29 8.29
C ILE A 97 0.79 17.74 8.50
N THR A 98 1.92 18.17 7.95
CA THR A 98 2.36 19.57 7.98
C THR A 98 2.54 20.11 6.56
N GLY A 99 2.52 21.42 6.46
CA GLY A 99 2.78 22.17 5.26
C GLY A 99 2.74 23.68 5.55
N ARG A 100 2.78 24.48 4.49
CA ARG A 100 2.71 25.94 4.63
C ARG A 100 1.36 26.36 5.21
N ALA A 101 1.34 27.20 6.23
CA ALA A 101 0.13 27.77 6.80
C ALA A 101 -0.70 28.52 5.72
N GLY A 102 -1.98 28.14 5.58
CA GLY A 102 -2.87 28.66 4.54
C GLY A 102 -2.52 28.23 3.12
N GLY A 103 -1.61 27.28 2.94
CA GLY A 103 -1.32 26.69 1.63
C GLY A 103 -2.42 25.75 1.18
N ASP A 104 -2.48 25.50 -0.15
CA ASP A 104 -3.55 24.73 -0.80
C ASP A 104 -3.69 23.32 -0.21
N TYR A 105 -2.57 22.64 0.04
CA TYR A 105 -2.59 21.27 0.57
C TYR A 105 -3.18 21.21 2.00
N ILE A 106 -2.70 22.04 2.92
CA ILE A 106 -3.24 22.09 4.30
C ILE A 106 -4.72 22.46 4.29
N THR A 107 -5.12 23.40 3.44
CA THR A 107 -6.53 23.78 3.26
C THR A 107 -7.38 22.62 2.72
N ALA A 108 -6.86 21.86 1.76
CA ALA A 108 -7.53 20.67 1.23
C ALA A 108 -7.71 19.60 2.32
N VAL A 109 -6.65 19.29 3.07
CA VAL A 109 -6.71 18.31 4.19
C VAL A 109 -7.71 18.78 5.26
N GLU A 110 -7.73 20.06 5.63
CA GLU A 110 -8.69 20.61 6.59
C GLU A 110 -10.14 20.47 6.10
N ASN A 111 -10.39 20.76 4.83
CA ASN A 111 -11.73 20.62 4.23
C ASN A 111 -12.20 19.17 4.23
N VAL A 112 -11.33 18.23 3.86
CA VAL A 112 -11.64 16.79 3.88
C VAL A 112 -11.85 16.30 5.32
N ALA A 113 -11.01 16.72 6.26
CA ALA A 113 -11.17 16.38 7.67
C ALA A 113 -12.53 16.86 8.22
N ARG A 114 -12.91 18.09 7.87
CA ARG A 114 -14.23 18.65 8.25
C ARG A 114 -15.39 17.89 7.59
N HIS A 115 -15.28 17.58 6.30
CA HIS A 115 -16.30 16.81 5.55
C HIS A 115 -16.54 15.43 6.18
N HIS A 116 -15.49 14.70 6.51
CA HIS A 116 -15.56 13.38 7.13
C HIS A 116 -15.73 13.41 8.66
N LYS A 117 -15.83 14.62 9.26
CA LYS A 117 -15.98 14.84 10.72
C LYS A 117 -14.87 14.15 11.52
N LEU A 118 -13.63 14.31 11.07
CA LEU A 118 -12.46 13.75 11.74
C LEU A 118 -12.04 14.65 12.90
N ASP A 119 -11.59 14.03 14.00
CA ASP A 119 -10.96 14.73 15.11
C ASP A 119 -9.48 14.96 14.78
N ALA A 120 -9.22 15.97 13.99
CA ALA A 120 -7.88 16.37 13.56
C ALA A 120 -7.78 17.91 13.53
N PRO A 121 -7.54 18.54 14.69
CA PRO A 121 -7.49 19.98 14.78
C PRO A 121 -6.33 20.56 13.98
N LEU A 122 -6.55 21.75 13.40
CA LEU A 122 -5.48 22.55 12.81
C LEU A 122 -4.61 23.13 13.94
N LEU A 123 -3.32 22.86 13.88
CA LEU A 123 -2.32 23.29 14.83
C LEU A 123 -1.46 24.39 14.19
N ASP A 124 -1.25 25.47 14.94
CA ASP A 124 -0.26 26.47 14.58
C ASP A 124 1.17 26.01 14.96
N ARG A 125 2.16 26.79 14.55
CA ARG A 125 3.57 26.50 14.82
C ARG A 125 3.88 26.32 16.32
N SER A 126 3.25 27.09 17.19
CA SER A 126 3.48 27.01 18.64
C SER A 126 2.99 25.67 19.20
N ALA A 127 1.79 25.28 18.81
CA ALA A 127 1.21 24.00 19.17
C ALA A 127 2.01 22.81 18.59
N LEU A 128 2.44 22.92 17.32
CA LEU A 128 3.27 21.90 16.67
C LEU A 128 4.59 21.68 17.41
N ARG A 129 5.32 22.73 17.75
CA ARG A 129 6.59 22.64 18.50
C ARG A 129 6.42 22.08 19.90
N SER A 130 5.33 22.42 20.57
CA SER A 130 5.05 21.93 21.92
C SER A 130 4.66 20.46 21.93
N GLN A 131 3.87 20.01 20.95
CA GLN A 131 3.36 18.62 20.91
C GLN A 131 4.34 17.64 20.26
N PHE A 132 5.16 18.10 19.31
CA PHE A 132 6.05 17.26 18.52
C PHE A 132 7.51 17.74 18.61
N PRO A 133 8.13 17.65 19.78
CA PRO A 133 9.48 18.20 20.03
C PRO A 133 10.58 17.48 19.24
N TRP A 134 10.29 16.32 18.65
CA TRP A 134 11.25 15.57 17.82
C TRP A 134 11.54 16.25 16.47
N PHE A 135 10.62 17.12 15.99
CA PHE A 135 10.64 17.64 14.63
C PHE A 135 11.14 19.07 14.57
N ASP A 136 12.11 19.32 13.69
CA ASP A 136 12.47 20.69 13.31
C ASP A 136 11.57 21.16 12.15
N LEU A 137 10.62 22.03 12.50
CA LEU A 137 9.58 22.50 11.59
C LEU A 137 9.87 23.92 11.12
N PRO A 138 9.71 24.25 9.82
CA PRO A 138 9.81 25.61 9.31
C PRO A 138 8.90 26.60 10.05
N ASP A 139 9.29 27.88 10.07
CA ASP A 139 8.54 28.93 10.77
C ASP A 139 7.13 29.17 10.22
N THR A 140 6.93 28.82 8.98
CA THR A 140 5.65 28.99 8.26
C THR A 140 4.74 27.76 8.34
N SER A 141 5.09 26.75 9.14
CA SER A 141 4.34 25.50 9.19
C SER A 141 3.02 25.65 9.96
N ALA A 142 2.00 24.99 9.42
CA ALA A 142 0.78 24.59 10.13
C ALA A 142 0.57 23.09 9.89
N GLY A 143 -0.29 22.45 10.67
CA GLY A 143 -0.53 21.03 10.49
C GLY A 143 -1.84 20.54 11.08
N LEU A 144 -2.25 19.36 10.66
CA LEU A 144 -3.36 18.61 11.24
C LEU A 144 -2.82 17.35 11.89
N PHE A 145 -3.31 17.04 13.07
CA PHE A 145 -2.93 15.84 13.80
C PHE A 145 -4.14 14.92 14.07
N GLU A 146 -4.13 13.73 13.49
CA GLU A 146 -5.10 12.67 13.76
C GLU A 146 -4.49 11.72 14.80
N ALA A 147 -4.96 11.84 16.05
CA ALA A 147 -4.41 11.09 17.17
C ALA A 147 -4.93 9.64 17.23
N LYS A 148 -6.16 9.40 16.78
CA LYS A 148 -6.82 8.10 16.80
C LYS A 148 -7.16 7.65 15.38
N GLY A 149 -7.10 6.33 15.15
CA GLY A 149 -7.33 5.80 13.82
C GLY A 149 -6.17 6.01 12.85
N ALA A 150 -5.03 6.51 13.33
CA ALA A 150 -3.87 6.84 12.52
C ALA A 150 -2.56 6.32 13.13
N GLY A 151 -1.51 6.26 12.31
CA GLY A 151 -0.20 5.77 12.70
C GLY A 151 0.46 4.99 11.57
N TYR A 152 0.74 3.70 11.78
CA TYR A 152 1.32 2.85 10.75
C TYR A 152 0.72 1.45 10.72
N ILE A 153 0.86 0.80 9.58
CA ILE A 153 0.65 -0.64 9.42
C ILE A 153 1.96 -1.31 9.05
N ASP A 154 2.16 -2.54 9.54
CA ASP A 154 3.15 -3.47 8.99
C ASP A 154 2.50 -4.22 7.82
N PRO A 155 2.86 -3.90 6.57
CA PRO A 155 2.17 -4.48 5.42
C PRO A 155 2.45 -5.98 5.24
N ARG A 156 3.59 -6.51 5.68
CA ARG A 156 3.84 -7.96 5.73
C ARG A 156 2.84 -8.65 6.64
N LYS A 157 2.69 -8.12 7.85
CA LYS A 157 1.77 -8.66 8.85
C LYS A 157 0.30 -8.46 8.46
N LEU A 158 -0.04 -7.33 7.83
CA LEU A 158 -1.38 -7.12 7.28
C LEU A 158 -1.73 -8.19 6.24
N VAL A 159 -0.83 -8.48 5.29
CA VAL A 159 -1.05 -9.54 4.31
C VAL A 159 -1.15 -10.92 4.99
N ALA A 160 -0.30 -11.20 5.99
CA ALA A 160 -0.39 -12.43 6.77
C ALA A 160 -1.74 -12.55 7.50
N ALA A 161 -2.23 -11.47 8.11
CA ALA A 161 -3.54 -11.43 8.76
C ALA A 161 -4.69 -11.72 7.78
N GLN A 162 -4.66 -11.07 6.61
CA GLN A 162 -5.65 -11.29 5.53
C GLN A 162 -5.66 -12.75 5.08
N ILE A 163 -4.48 -13.34 4.83
CA ILE A 163 -4.35 -14.72 4.37
C ILE A 163 -4.79 -15.72 5.46
N THR A 164 -4.41 -15.47 6.71
CA THR A 164 -4.84 -16.32 7.84
C THR A 164 -6.37 -16.36 7.94
N CYS A 165 -7.03 -15.21 7.85
CA CYS A 165 -8.51 -15.17 7.86
C CYS A 165 -9.13 -15.77 6.60
N PHE A 166 -8.50 -15.60 5.45
CA PHE A 166 -8.90 -16.24 4.19
C PHE A 166 -8.87 -17.78 4.30
N GLU A 167 -7.78 -18.34 4.81
CA GLU A 167 -7.62 -19.79 4.98
C GLU A 167 -8.56 -20.35 6.07
N LYS A 168 -8.77 -19.61 7.17
CA LYS A 168 -9.77 -19.97 8.19
C LYS A 168 -11.19 -20.01 7.62
N ALA A 169 -11.50 -19.19 6.62
CA ALA A 169 -12.79 -19.21 5.91
C ALA A 169 -12.88 -20.31 4.81
N GLY A 170 -11.90 -21.21 4.72
CA GLY A 170 -11.89 -22.31 3.73
C GLY A 170 -11.25 -21.96 2.40
N GLY A 171 -10.63 -20.80 2.27
CA GLY A 171 -9.90 -20.41 1.07
C GLY A 171 -8.64 -21.24 0.82
N VAL A 172 -8.23 -21.36 -0.42
CA VAL A 172 -7.10 -22.19 -0.84
C VAL A 172 -5.97 -21.33 -1.40
N SER A 173 -4.82 -21.33 -0.74
CA SER A 173 -3.58 -20.71 -1.24
C SER A 173 -2.88 -21.60 -2.25
N ILE A 174 -2.51 -21.03 -3.41
CA ILE A 174 -1.72 -21.69 -4.48
C ILE A 174 -0.43 -20.89 -4.64
N LEU A 175 0.69 -21.47 -4.21
CA LEU A 175 1.99 -20.80 -4.13
C LEU A 175 2.75 -20.93 -5.46
N ASP A 176 2.22 -20.30 -6.52
CA ASP A 176 2.81 -20.31 -7.85
C ASP A 176 2.61 -18.96 -8.55
N ASP A 177 3.36 -18.71 -9.62
CA ASP A 177 3.21 -17.52 -10.46
C ASP A 177 2.18 -17.78 -11.56
N ALA A 178 1.21 -16.89 -11.73
CA ALA A 178 0.32 -16.87 -12.87
C ALA A 178 1.04 -16.27 -14.09
N ILE A 179 0.99 -16.93 -15.23
CA ILE A 179 1.61 -16.49 -16.48
C ILE A 179 0.60 -15.98 -17.51
N SER A 180 -0.66 -16.42 -17.43
CA SER A 180 -1.74 -15.88 -18.26
C SER A 180 -3.10 -16.09 -17.60
N VAL A 181 -4.04 -15.20 -17.91
CA VAL A 181 -5.45 -15.31 -17.54
C VAL A 181 -6.29 -15.11 -18.81
N THR A 182 -7.08 -16.11 -19.16
CA THR A 182 -7.86 -16.15 -20.40
C THR A 182 -9.29 -16.62 -20.16
N GLU A 183 -10.23 -16.19 -20.98
CA GLU A 183 -11.57 -16.76 -20.97
C GLU A 183 -11.57 -18.16 -21.63
N ALA A 184 -12.29 -19.10 -21.05
CA ALA A 184 -12.43 -20.48 -21.51
C ALA A 184 -13.89 -20.92 -21.41
N GLY A 185 -14.68 -20.59 -22.44
CA GLY A 185 -16.12 -20.85 -22.47
C GLY A 185 -16.85 -20.00 -21.41
N ASN A 186 -17.52 -20.63 -20.47
CA ASN A 186 -18.25 -19.96 -19.37
C ASN A 186 -17.40 -19.75 -18.12
N ARG A 187 -16.08 -19.85 -18.21
CA ARG A 187 -15.11 -19.75 -17.10
C ARG A 187 -13.92 -18.89 -17.52
N ALA A 188 -13.11 -18.49 -16.53
CA ALA A 188 -11.77 -17.98 -16.77
C ALA A 188 -10.74 -19.02 -16.30
N SER A 189 -9.61 -19.09 -17.02
CA SER A 189 -8.50 -20.01 -16.75
C SER A 189 -7.24 -19.22 -16.43
N VAL A 190 -6.53 -19.62 -15.38
CA VAL A 190 -5.24 -19.09 -14.96
C VAL A 190 -4.19 -20.17 -15.22
N ALA A 191 -3.27 -19.91 -16.14
CA ALA A 191 -2.10 -20.78 -16.36
C ALA A 191 -1.00 -20.42 -15.36
N LEU A 192 -0.36 -21.45 -14.79
CA LEU A 192 0.67 -21.32 -13.76
C LEU A 192 2.06 -21.63 -14.33
N LYS A 193 3.09 -21.05 -13.72
CA LYS A 193 4.50 -21.27 -14.12
C LYS A 193 4.94 -22.73 -13.99
N SER A 194 4.35 -23.49 -13.07
CA SER A 194 4.55 -24.94 -12.93
C SER A 194 4.08 -25.78 -14.13
N GLY A 195 3.25 -25.21 -15.02
CA GLY A 195 2.57 -25.91 -16.09
C GLY A 195 1.15 -26.39 -15.72
N ASP A 196 0.74 -26.22 -14.46
CA ASP A 196 -0.62 -26.45 -14.02
C ASP A 196 -1.56 -25.32 -14.43
N ALA A 197 -2.87 -25.52 -14.25
CA ALA A 197 -3.88 -24.49 -14.43
C ALA A 197 -4.96 -24.58 -13.35
N VAL A 198 -5.58 -23.45 -13.06
CA VAL A 198 -6.77 -23.37 -12.22
C VAL A 198 -7.85 -22.56 -12.95
N THR A 199 -9.12 -22.91 -12.71
CA THR A 199 -10.25 -22.21 -13.34
C THR A 199 -11.17 -21.62 -12.29
N GLY A 200 -11.81 -20.51 -12.62
CA GLY A 200 -12.85 -19.89 -11.82
C GLY A 200 -14.03 -19.46 -12.67
N ASP A 201 -15.21 -19.34 -12.08
CA ASP A 201 -16.32 -18.68 -12.75
C ASP A 201 -15.95 -17.23 -13.07
N ARG A 202 -15.21 -16.56 -12.15
CA ARG A 202 -14.57 -15.26 -12.36
C ARG A 202 -13.16 -15.24 -11.76
N VAL A 203 -12.29 -14.44 -12.38
CA VAL A 203 -10.91 -14.21 -11.93
C VAL A 203 -10.70 -12.73 -11.65
N LEU A 204 -10.16 -12.41 -10.47
CA LEU A 204 -9.73 -11.07 -10.11
C LEU A 204 -8.19 -11.00 -10.14
N VAL A 205 -7.64 -10.20 -11.05
CA VAL A 205 -6.18 -10.00 -11.17
C VAL A 205 -5.76 -8.79 -10.34
N ALA A 206 -4.95 -9.02 -9.29
CA ALA A 206 -4.49 -8.03 -8.33
C ALA A 206 -2.94 -8.02 -8.20
N THR A 207 -2.25 -8.03 -9.35
CA THR A 207 -0.79 -8.23 -9.45
C THR A 207 0.02 -6.94 -9.39
N GLY A 208 -0.58 -5.81 -9.00
CA GLY A 208 0.11 -4.53 -8.82
C GLY A 208 0.85 -4.08 -10.08
N GLY A 209 2.14 -3.74 -9.98
CA GLY A 209 2.95 -3.32 -11.11
C GLY A 209 3.12 -4.37 -12.21
N PHE A 210 2.96 -5.65 -11.87
CA PHE A 210 3.03 -6.76 -12.82
C PHE A 210 1.73 -6.96 -13.61
N SER A 211 0.66 -6.20 -13.35
CA SER A 211 -0.61 -6.30 -14.11
C SER A 211 -0.47 -5.93 -15.59
N ARG A 212 0.61 -5.27 -15.97
CA ARG A 212 0.91 -4.93 -17.37
C ARG A 212 1.81 -5.95 -18.08
N ALA A 213 2.13 -7.07 -17.43
CA ALA A 213 2.98 -8.12 -17.99
C ALA A 213 2.42 -8.62 -19.30
N PRO A 214 3.25 -8.73 -20.38
CA PRO A 214 2.81 -9.23 -21.65
C PRO A 214 2.21 -10.64 -21.54
N GLY A 215 1.02 -10.83 -22.08
CA GLY A 215 0.32 -12.12 -22.07
C GLY A 215 -0.37 -12.49 -20.76
N LEU A 216 -0.22 -11.71 -19.67
CA LEU A 216 -0.95 -11.97 -18.43
C LEU A 216 -2.46 -11.74 -18.60
N LEU A 217 -2.83 -10.63 -19.22
CA LEU A 217 -4.22 -10.21 -19.44
C LEU A 217 -4.51 -10.07 -20.94
N PRO A 218 -5.78 -10.24 -21.38
CA PRO A 218 -6.18 -10.01 -22.77
C PRO A 218 -5.92 -8.59 -23.26
N ARG A 219 -6.01 -7.59 -22.35
CA ARG A 219 -5.75 -6.18 -22.65
C ARG A 219 -4.79 -5.61 -21.60
N VAL A 220 -3.84 -4.78 -22.05
CA VAL A 220 -2.84 -4.17 -21.18
C VAL A 220 -3.39 -2.92 -20.52
N PRO A 221 -3.47 -2.84 -19.18
CA PRO A 221 -3.93 -1.63 -18.49
C PRO A 221 -2.93 -0.47 -18.65
N ALA A 222 -3.47 0.74 -18.70
CA ALA A 222 -2.69 1.98 -18.76
C ALA A 222 -2.09 2.30 -17.37
N LEU A 223 -1.02 1.60 -17.00
CA LEU A 223 -0.31 1.77 -15.74
C LEU A 223 1.10 2.32 -15.96
N VAL A 224 1.52 3.20 -15.05
CA VAL A 224 2.91 3.62 -14.89
C VAL A 224 3.46 3.03 -13.60
N VAL A 225 4.60 2.36 -13.68
CA VAL A 225 5.32 1.85 -12.50
C VAL A 225 6.52 2.76 -12.28
N LYS A 226 6.61 3.33 -11.08
CA LYS A 226 7.70 4.23 -10.70
C LYS A 226 8.56 3.61 -9.60
N ALA A 227 9.86 3.69 -9.80
CA ALA A 227 10.87 3.34 -8.80
C ALA A 227 10.79 4.31 -7.61
N ARG A 228 11.00 3.78 -6.42
CA ARG A 228 11.06 4.56 -5.17
C ARG A 228 12.19 4.06 -4.29
N THR A 229 12.85 5.00 -3.65
CA THR A 229 13.90 4.72 -2.67
C THR A 229 13.42 5.18 -1.30
N VAL A 230 13.69 4.40 -0.26
CA VAL A 230 13.48 4.80 1.14
C VAL A 230 14.79 4.64 1.91
N VAL A 231 14.92 5.40 3.01
CA VAL A 231 16.04 5.27 3.94
C VAL A 231 15.51 4.84 5.31
N LEU A 232 16.20 3.89 5.91
CA LEU A 232 15.92 3.35 7.23
C LEU A 232 17.08 3.72 8.17
N ALA A 233 16.78 4.44 9.24
CA ALA A 233 17.72 4.80 10.29
C ALA A 233 17.61 3.78 11.42
N GLN A 234 18.59 2.88 11.56
CA GLN A 234 18.66 1.92 12.67
C GLN A 234 18.93 2.67 13.97
N LEU A 235 18.14 2.40 14.99
CA LEU A 235 18.24 3.02 16.31
C LEU A 235 18.85 2.07 17.32
N SER A 236 19.57 2.63 18.31
CA SER A 236 19.85 1.90 19.53
C SER A 236 18.55 1.75 20.37
N PRO A 237 18.49 0.81 21.33
CA PRO A 237 17.33 0.68 22.22
C PRO A 237 17.00 1.99 22.95
N GLU A 238 18.01 2.75 23.39
CA GLU A 238 17.84 4.02 24.10
C GLU A 238 17.24 5.09 23.17
N GLN A 239 17.71 5.15 21.91
CA GLN A 239 17.14 6.06 20.94
C GLN A 239 15.72 5.68 20.54
N ALA A 240 15.43 4.39 20.32
CA ALA A 240 14.09 3.94 20.02
C ALA A 240 13.10 4.33 21.15
N GLU A 241 13.55 4.26 22.40
CA GLU A 241 12.75 4.70 23.55
C GLU A 241 12.55 6.22 23.58
N SER A 242 13.56 7.03 23.23
CA SER A 242 13.43 8.51 23.22
C SER A 242 12.46 9.02 22.14
N TYR A 243 12.20 8.21 21.11
CA TYR A 243 11.19 8.48 20.07
C TYR A 243 9.86 7.74 20.33
N ARG A 244 9.66 7.17 21.52
CA ARG A 244 8.39 6.56 21.89
C ARG A 244 7.26 7.59 21.84
N GLY A 245 6.17 7.26 21.15
CA GLY A 245 5.04 8.17 20.96
C GLY A 245 5.19 9.15 19.81
N MET A 246 6.32 9.12 19.07
CA MET A 246 6.46 9.87 17.83
C MET A 246 5.38 9.40 16.84
N PRO A 247 4.57 10.31 16.25
CA PRO A 247 3.60 9.93 15.23
C PRO A 247 4.27 9.64 13.88
N SER A 248 3.54 9.03 12.97
CA SER A 248 3.85 9.15 11.54
C SER A 248 3.73 10.61 11.12
N TRP A 249 4.61 11.07 10.24
CA TRP A 249 4.62 12.48 9.81
C TRP A 249 4.75 12.59 8.29
N ILE A 250 3.92 13.44 7.70
CA ILE A 250 3.98 13.82 6.29
C ILE A 250 4.21 15.32 6.23
N ASP A 251 5.21 15.77 5.47
CA ASP A 251 5.45 17.19 5.21
C ASP A 251 5.31 17.49 3.72
N GLU A 252 4.38 18.39 3.42
CA GLU A 252 4.14 18.93 2.09
C GLU A 252 4.59 20.39 2.08
N SER A 253 5.90 20.59 2.00
CA SER A 253 6.51 21.91 1.92
C SER A 253 6.12 22.63 0.63
N ALA A 254 6.44 23.93 0.52
CA ALA A 254 6.13 24.73 -0.67
C ALA A 254 6.89 24.25 -1.93
N ASP A 255 8.02 23.55 -1.76
CA ASP A 255 8.78 22.93 -2.84
C ASP A 255 8.44 21.43 -2.89
N PRO A 256 7.78 20.92 -3.96
CA PRO A 256 7.45 19.51 -4.09
C PRO A 256 8.65 18.56 -4.02
N SER A 257 9.85 19.02 -4.39
CA SER A 257 11.07 18.21 -4.28
C SER A 257 11.52 17.97 -2.84
N GLU A 258 11.00 18.75 -1.89
CA GLU A 258 11.29 18.64 -0.47
C GLU A 258 10.19 17.90 0.32
N HIS A 259 9.16 17.38 -0.35
CA HIS A 259 8.11 16.57 0.29
C HIS A 259 8.70 15.26 0.82
N PHE A 260 8.28 14.88 2.02
CA PHE A 260 8.72 13.64 2.63
C PHE A 260 7.66 13.07 3.59
N TYR A 261 7.90 11.83 4.00
CA TYR A 261 7.17 11.24 5.11
C TYR A 261 8.12 10.48 6.04
N PHE A 262 7.76 10.46 7.33
CA PHE A 262 8.42 9.65 8.35
C PHE A 262 7.48 8.61 8.94
N LEU A 263 8.07 7.49 9.34
CA LEU A 263 7.45 6.51 10.22
C LEU A 263 8.22 6.49 11.55
N PRO A 264 7.50 6.35 12.70
CA PRO A 264 8.14 6.21 13.99
C PRO A 264 9.03 4.96 14.06
N PRO A 265 9.77 4.76 15.15
CA PRO A 265 10.55 3.54 15.32
C PRO A 265 9.67 2.28 15.25
N ILE A 266 9.99 1.40 14.30
CA ILE A 266 9.31 0.12 14.06
C ILE A 266 10.35 -0.99 14.10
N VAL A 267 10.05 -2.10 14.77
CA VAL A 267 10.91 -3.29 14.78
C VAL A 267 10.71 -4.06 13.49
N TYR A 268 11.81 -4.27 12.75
CA TYR A 268 11.87 -5.03 11.52
C TYR A 268 12.18 -6.51 11.77
N PRO A 269 12.06 -7.38 10.74
CA PRO A 269 12.29 -8.83 10.92
C PRO A 269 13.68 -9.22 11.42
N ASP A 270 14.69 -8.35 11.25
CA ASP A 270 16.05 -8.54 11.77
C ASP A 270 16.18 -8.23 13.28
N GLY A 271 15.08 -7.88 13.95
CA GLY A 271 15.01 -7.57 15.37
C GLY A 271 15.45 -6.15 15.75
N HIS A 272 15.84 -5.32 14.79
CA HIS A 272 16.24 -3.94 15.04
C HIS A 272 15.09 -2.95 14.83
N ALA A 273 15.11 -1.86 15.62
CA ALA A 273 14.21 -0.74 15.43
C ALA A 273 14.73 0.22 14.37
N TYR A 274 13.87 0.63 13.45
CA TYR A 274 14.18 1.61 12.42
C TYR A 274 13.15 2.73 12.38
N LEU A 275 13.64 3.96 12.27
CA LEU A 275 12.87 5.09 11.79
C LEU A 275 13.03 5.16 10.29
N LYS A 276 11.94 5.34 9.55
CA LYS A 276 11.94 5.33 8.10
C LYS A 276 11.60 6.69 7.52
N ILE A 277 12.32 7.11 6.49
CA ILE A 277 11.98 8.26 5.64
C ILE A 277 11.78 7.81 4.19
N GLY A 278 10.74 8.35 3.56
CA GLY A 278 10.52 8.33 2.11
C GLY A 278 10.16 9.73 1.61
N GLY A 279 10.05 9.90 0.31
CA GLY A 279 9.90 11.19 -0.35
C GLY A 279 10.95 11.32 -1.46
N ASP A 280 11.15 10.21 -2.21
CA ASP A 280 12.05 10.19 -3.36
C ASP A 280 11.51 11.16 -4.43
N PRO A 281 12.23 12.27 -4.73
CA PRO A 281 11.77 13.27 -5.69
C PRO A 281 11.93 12.80 -7.13
N THR A 282 12.58 11.66 -7.36
CA THR A 282 12.91 11.17 -8.69
C THR A 282 11.78 10.32 -9.22
N ASP A 283 11.18 10.71 -10.34
CA ASP A 283 10.11 9.98 -11.00
C ASP A 283 10.66 9.04 -12.09
N ILE A 284 11.46 8.06 -11.69
CA ILE A 284 12.00 7.05 -12.60
C ILE A 284 10.91 6.06 -12.95
N GLU A 285 10.50 6.03 -14.22
CA GLU A 285 9.59 5.02 -14.74
C GLU A 285 10.35 3.71 -15.01
N ILE A 286 9.77 2.61 -14.56
CA ILE A 286 10.30 1.27 -14.83
C ILE A 286 9.60 0.73 -16.09
N ALA A 287 10.39 0.33 -17.08
CA ALA A 287 9.86 -0.01 -18.40
C ALA A 287 9.03 -1.29 -18.43
N ASP A 288 9.50 -2.37 -17.80
CA ASP A 288 8.96 -3.71 -17.90
C ASP A 288 9.10 -4.50 -16.59
N GLU A 289 8.64 -5.73 -16.57
CA GLU A 289 8.62 -6.61 -15.39
C GLU A 289 10.02 -7.08 -14.98
N PRO A 290 10.94 -7.46 -15.90
CA PRO A 290 12.33 -7.71 -15.54
C PRO A 290 12.99 -6.54 -14.84
N ALA A 291 12.77 -5.32 -15.32
CA ALA A 291 13.30 -4.11 -14.69
C ALA A 291 12.68 -3.84 -13.30
N ILE A 292 11.41 -4.22 -13.06
CA ILE A 292 10.81 -4.19 -11.71
C ILE A 292 11.55 -5.15 -10.78
N ALA A 293 11.82 -6.37 -11.23
CA ALA A 293 12.52 -7.37 -10.43
C ALA A 293 13.97 -6.94 -10.14
N ASP A 294 14.68 -6.39 -11.14
CA ASP A 294 16.03 -5.86 -10.95
C ASP A 294 16.07 -4.69 -9.98
N TRP A 295 15.08 -3.81 -10.04
CA TRP A 295 14.93 -2.72 -9.09
C TRP A 295 14.82 -3.23 -7.64
N PHE A 296 13.98 -4.23 -7.39
CA PHE A 296 13.82 -4.82 -6.06
C PHE A 296 15.08 -5.53 -5.53
N ARG A 297 15.97 -6.00 -6.42
CA ARG A 297 17.27 -6.59 -6.02
C ARG A 297 18.32 -5.53 -5.70
N GLY A 298 18.05 -4.26 -6.02
CA GLY A 298 18.94 -3.12 -5.80
C GLY A 298 18.77 -2.49 -4.42
N GLU A 299 19.37 -1.32 -4.27
CA GLU A 299 19.37 -0.54 -3.02
C GLU A 299 18.70 0.85 -3.19
N GLY A 300 18.10 1.11 -4.34
CA GLY A 300 17.60 2.44 -4.71
C GLY A 300 18.65 3.27 -5.44
N THR A 301 18.39 4.57 -5.67
CA THR A 301 19.33 5.47 -6.39
C THR A 301 20.22 6.25 -5.43
N PRO A 302 21.51 6.44 -5.74
CA PRO A 302 22.43 7.24 -4.91
C PRO A 302 21.92 8.69 -4.68
N GLY A 303 21.30 9.29 -5.70
CA GLY A 303 20.73 10.64 -5.60
C GLY A 303 19.61 10.73 -4.57
N ALA A 304 18.64 9.81 -4.64
CA ALA A 304 17.53 9.75 -3.67
C ALA A 304 18.04 9.43 -2.26
N ILE A 305 19.00 8.52 -2.11
CA ILE A 305 19.59 8.20 -0.81
C ILE A 305 20.24 9.45 -0.19
N THR A 306 21.03 10.21 -0.95
CA THR A 306 21.66 11.44 -0.49
C THR A 306 20.63 12.49 -0.10
N HIS A 307 19.59 12.66 -0.91
CA HIS A 307 18.49 13.59 -0.66
C HIS A 307 17.74 13.24 0.64
N LEU A 308 17.32 11.99 0.79
CA LEU A 308 16.58 11.54 1.97
C LEU A 308 17.42 11.63 3.26
N ARG A 309 18.73 11.34 3.19
CA ARG A 309 19.63 11.54 4.34
C ARG A 309 19.74 12.99 4.74
N ARG A 310 19.77 13.93 3.79
CA ARG A 310 19.76 15.38 4.06
C ARG A 310 18.44 15.80 4.72
N LEU A 311 17.29 15.34 4.21
CA LEU A 311 15.99 15.62 4.79
C LEU A 311 15.88 15.05 6.21
N LEU A 312 16.33 13.81 6.43
CA LEU A 312 16.36 13.18 7.75
C LEU A 312 17.13 14.01 8.77
N ALA A 313 18.37 14.41 8.43
CA ALA A 313 19.22 15.19 9.33
C ALA A 313 18.65 16.59 9.63
N ARG A 314 17.98 17.21 8.65
CA ARG A 314 17.31 18.50 8.84
C ARG A 314 16.09 18.39 9.74
N SER A 315 15.25 17.38 9.47
CA SER A 315 13.92 17.31 10.10
C SER A 315 13.93 16.70 11.51
N ILE A 316 14.95 15.89 11.82
CA ILE A 316 15.14 15.27 13.15
C ILE A 316 16.61 15.44 13.54
N PRO A 317 17.04 16.67 13.96
CA PRO A 317 18.46 17.01 14.15
C PRO A 317 19.13 16.22 15.28
N ASP A 318 18.37 15.78 16.29
CA ASP A 318 18.89 15.00 17.42
C ASP A 318 19.01 13.49 17.14
N LEU A 319 18.63 13.05 15.95
CA LEU A 319 18.72 11.66 15.56
C LEU A 319 20.19 11.24 15.34
N LYS A 320 20.61 10.20 16.05
CA LYS A 320 21.96 9.61 15.94
C LYS A 320 21.86 8.13 15.59
N PRO A 321 21.56 7.79 14.34
CA PRO A 321 21.36 6.39 13.95
C PRO A 321 22.65 5.59 14.07
N VAL A 322 22.53 4.31 14.47
CA VAL A 322 23.64 3.35 14.47
C VAL A 322 24.18 3.16 13.05
N ARG A 323 23.26 3.09 12.08
CA ARG A 323 23.56 3.07 10.64
C ARG A 323 22.35 3.53 9.83
N LEU A 324 22.62 3.93 8.58
CA LEU A 324 21.60 4.22 7.58
C LEU A 324 21.68 3.16 6.49
N ILE A 325 20.54 2.53 6.20
CA ILE A 325 20.37 1.60 5.09
C ILE A 325 19.31 2.14 4.14
N SER A 326 19.37 1.73 2.89
CA SER A 326 18.34 2.07 1.90
C SER A 326 17.63 0.81 1.43
N ALA A 327 16.41 0.99 0.95
CA ALA A 327 15.63 -0.10 0.37
C ALA A 327 14.84 0.40 -0.85
N PRO A 328 14.72 -0.45 -1.89
CA PRO A 328 13.89 -0.16 -3.05
C PRO A 328 12.42 -0.40 -2.74
N CYS A 329 11.56 0.33 -3.43
CA CYS A 329 10.13 0.12 -3.48
C CYS A 329 9.62 0.49 -4.88
N VAL A 330 8.41 0.10 -5.22
CA VAL A 330 7.72 0.58 -6.42
C VAL A 330 6.33 1.09 -6.08
N THR A 331 5.89 2.07 -6.85
CA THR A 331 4.51 2.55 -6.84
C THR A 331 3.91 2.43 -8.23
N THR A 332 2.62 2.12 -8.29
CA THR A 332 1.86 2.02 -9.54
C THR A 332 0.87 3.15 -9.63
N PHE A 333 0.86 3.84 -10.75
CA PHE A 333 -0.03 4.97 -11.02
C PHE A 333 -0.99 4.63 -12.14
N THR A 334 -2.23 5.01 -11.96
CA THR A 334 -3.31 4.96 -12.94
C THR A 334 -3.45 6.33 -13.60
N THR A 335 -4.24 6.43 -14.66
CA THR A 335 -4.42 7.68 -15.40
C THR A 335 -5.30 8.70 -14.67
N HIS A 336 -6.17 8.26 -13.77
CA HIS A 336 -7.10 9.13 -13.03
C HIS A 336 -6.76 9.29 -11.53
N GLY A 337 -5.64 8.67 -11.06
CA GLY A 337 -5.18 8.86 -9.68
C GLY A 337 -5.86 7.97 -8.62
N TYR A 338 -6.79 7.10 -9.00
CA TYR A 338 -7.46 6.13 -8.12
C TYR A 338 -7.18 4.69 -8.56
N PRO A 339 -7.44 3.67 -7.73
CA PRO A 339 -7.29 2.28 -8.13
C PRO A 339 -8.18 1.95 -9.33
N TYR A 340 -7.68 1.11 -10.22
CA TYR A 340 -8.51 0.46 -11.22
C TYR A 340 -9.23 -0.72 -10.57
N ALA A 341 -10.56 -0.78 -10.73
CA ALA A 341 -11.38 -1.91 -10.37
C ALA A 341 -12.48 -2.07 -11.44
N GLY A 342 -12.33 -3.06 -12.33
CA GLY A 342 -13.26 -3.26 -13.45
C GLY A 342 -12.93 -4.48 -14.28
N PHE A 343 -13.85 -4.90 -15.13
CA PHE A 343 -13.62 -6.01 -16.06
C PHE A 343 -12.68 -5.58 -17.19
N VAL A 344 -11.82 -6.52 -17.60
CA VAL A 344 -10.83 -6.30 -18.67
C VAL A 344 -11.46 -6.48 -20.03
N GLU A 345 -12.22 -7.58 -20.17
CA GLU A 345 -13.00 -7.95 -21.34
C GLU A 345 -14.09 -8.91 -20.87
N GLY A 346 -15.29 -8.82 -21.44
CA GLY A 346 -16.40 -9.66 -21.01
C GLY A 346 -16.79 -9.44 -19.54
N ASP A 347 -17.18 -10.52 -18.84
CA ASP A 347 -17.61 -10.49 -17.44
C ASP A 347 -16.88 -11.52 -16.54
N ARG A 348 -15.78 -12.09 -17.02
CA ARG A 348 -15.05 -13.19 -16.36
C ARG A 348 -13.72 -12.78 -15.75
N ILE A 349 -13.05 -11.79 -16.32
CA ILE A 349 -11.72 -11.35 -15.91
C ILE A 349 -11.79 -9.91 -15.45
N ALA A 350 -11.62 -9.68 -14.15
CA ALA A 350 -11.55 -8.35 -13.56
C ALA A 350 -10.12 -8.00 -13.14
N LEU A 351 -9.81 -6.71 -13.13
CA LEU A 351 -8.54 -6.14 -12.68
C LEU A 351 -8.76 -5.29 -11.43
N LEU A 352 -7.84 -5.42 -10.46
CA LEU A 352 -7.74 -4.61 -9.25
C LEU A 352 -6.29 -4.17 -9.05
N THR A 353 -5.94 -2.93 -9.39
CA THR A 353 -4.56 -2.46 -9.34
C THR A 353 -4.45 -0.94 -9.26
N GLY A 354 -3.23 -0.39 -9.16
CA GLY A 354 -3.02 1.06 -9.18
C GLY A 354 -3.11 1.71 -7.81
N GLY A 355 -2.10 1.48 -6.98
CA GLY A 355 -2.07 2.01 -5.60
C GLY A 355 -1.79 3.49 -5.47
N ASN A 356 -1.31 4.17 -6.52
CA ASN A 356 -1.02 5.60 -6.59
C ASN A 356 -0.19 6.17 -5.42
N GLY A 357 0.63 5.31 -4.76
CA GLY A 357 1.40 5.69 -3.57
C GLY A 357 0.57 5.78 -2.27
N ALA A 358 -0.76 5.69 -2.32
CA ALA A 358 -1.67 5.93 -1.20
C ALA A 358 -2.42 4.66 -0.70
N ALA A 359 -2.41 3.56 -1.45
CA ALA A 359 -3.31 2.44 -1.22
C ALA A 359 -2.97 1.53 -0.03
N ALA A 360 -1.80 1.63 0.59
CA ALA A 360 -1.47 0.73 1.70
C ALA A 360 -2.50 0.83 2.83
N LYS A 361 -2.82 2.04 3.28
CA LYS A 361 -3.84 2.35 4.29
C LYS A 361 -5.27 1.97 3.87
N SER A 362 -5.51 1.86 2.57
CA SER A 362 -6.83 1.66 1.96
C SER A 362 -7.01 0.26 1.36
N SER A 363 -5.99 -0.61 1.48
CA SER A 363 -5.93 -1.87 0.73
C SER A 363 -7.04 -2.87 1.09
N ASP A 364 -7.54 -2.84 2.32
CA ASP A 364 -8.63 -3.71 2.73
C ASP A 364 -9.96 -3.30 2.08
N GLU A 365 -10.25 -2.01 2.02
CA GLU A 365 -11.46 -1.51 1.35
C GLU A 365 -11.37 -1.67 -0.17
N ILE A 366 -10.22 -1.40 -0.76
CA ILE A 366 -9.99 -1.65 -2.19
C ILE A 366 -10.18 -3.14 -2.51
N GLY A 367 -9.71 -4.03 -1.63
CA GLY A 367 -9.96 -5.48 -1.75
C GLY A 367 -11.44 -5.84 -1.67
N ARG A 368 -12.20 -5.19 -0.77
CA ARG A 368 -13.66 -5.36 -0.69
C ARG A 368 -14.33 -4.92 -2.00
N ILE A 369 -13.97 -3.75 -2.53
CA ILE A 369 -14.51 -3.26 -3.81
C ILE A 369 -14.23 -4.28 -4.94
N GLY A 370 -13.02 -4.83 -5.01
CA GLY A 370 -12.68 -5.86 -5.99
C GLY A 370 -13.49 -7.16 -5.79
N ALA A 371 -13.75 -7.57 -4.55
CA ALA A 371 -14.58 -8.73 -4.24
C ALA A 371 -16.04 -8.49 -4.66
N ASP A 372 -16.61 -7.35 -4.31
CA ASP A 372 -17.98 -7.00 -4.68
C ASP A 372 -18.17 -6.89 -6.20
N LEU A 373 -17.18 -6.31 -6.90
CA LEU A 373 -17.17 -6.27 -8.36
C LEU A 373 -17.34 -7.67 -8.99
N VAL A 374 -16.54 -8.65 -8.56
CA VAL A 374 -16.63 -10.01 -9.13
C VAL A 374 -17.82 -10.80 -8.62
N ILE A 375 -18.39 -10.48 -7.47
CA ILE A 375 -19.65 -11.09 -6.99
C ILE A 375 -20.82 -10.56 -7.82
N ARG A 376 -20.95 -9.24 -7.95
CA ARG A 376 -22.09 -8.61 -8.62
C ARG A 376 -22.00 -8.64 -10.14
N GLY A 377 -20.79 -8.68 -10.71
CA GLY A 377 -20.53 -8.61 -12.14
C GLY A 377 -20.54 -7.18 -12.70
N HIS A 378 -20.62 -6.17 -11.85
CA HIS A 378 -20.55 -4.75 -12.22
C HIS A 378 -20.07 -3.92 -11.02
N MET A 379 -19.55 -2.72 -11.29
CA MET A 379 -19.20 -1.74 -10.26
C MET A 379 -20.48 -1.10 -9.70
N ASP A 380 -20.57 -1.02 -8.36
CA ASP A 380 -21.68 -0.38 -7.65
C ASP A 380 -21.16 0.18 -6.32
N GLU A 381 -20.51 1.34 -6.38
CA GLU A 381 -19.89 2.02 -5.24
C GLU A 381 -20.29 3.51 -5.21
N PRO A 382 -21.59 3.81 -4.93
CA PRO A 382 -22.13 5.17 -5.05
C PRO A 382 -21.59 6.16 -4.00
N ASP A 383 -20.89 5.67 -2.97
CA ASP A 383 -20.32 6.50 -1.91
C ASP A 383 -19.01 7.19 -2.34
N TYR A 384 -18.44 6.80 -3.48
CA TYR A 384 -17.22 7.38 -4.04
C TYR A 384 -17.53 8.30 -5.21
N THR A 385 -16.70 9.32 -5.41
CA THR A 385 -16.83 10.21 -6.57
C THR A 385 -16.15 9.64 -7.81
N THR A 386 -15.14 8.78 -7.62
CA THR A 386 -14.48 8.05 -8.71
C THR A 386 -15.29 6.81 -9.11
N ASP A 387 -15.28 6.47 -10.39
CA ASP A 387 -15.89 5.26 -10.94
C ASP A 387 -14.96 4.05 -10.94
N PHE A 388 -13.69 4.22 -10.53
CA PHE A 388 -12.63 3.20 -10.54
C PHE A 388 -12.36 2.57 -11.94
N ALA A 389 -12.81 3.19 -13.01
CA ALA A 389 -12.79 2.63 -14.36
C ALA A 389 -11.37 2.23 -14.81
N VAL A 390 -11.26 1.05 -15.46
CA VAL A 390 -9.99 0.59 -16.01
C VAL A 390 -9.74 1.25 -17.35
N HIS A 391 -8.63 1.96 -17.47
CA HIS A 391 -8.15 2.49 -18.74
C HIS A 391 -7.09 1.54 -19.33
N PHE A 392 -7.14 1.32 -20.63
CA PHE A 392 -6.23 0.44 -21.36
C PHE A 392 -5.37 1.23 -22.34
N ARG A 393 -4.22 0.62 -22.70
CA ARG A 393 -3.33 1.14 -23.75
C ARG A 393 -3.87 0.83 -25.13
#